data_463348678df87620b762fba2e170819f
#
_entry.id   463348678df87620b762fba2e170819f
#
_cell.length_a   1.000
_cell.length_b   1.000
_cell.length_c   1.000
_cell.angle_alpha   90.00
_cell.angle_beta   90.00
_cell.angle_gamma   90.00
#
_symmetry.space_group_name_H-M   'P 1'
#
loop_
_entity.id
_entity.type
_entity.pdbx_description
1 polymer ?
#
loop_
_entity_poly.entity_id
_entity_poly.type
_entity_poly.pdbx_seq_one_letter_code
_entity_poly.pdbx_strand_id
1 'polypeptide(L)'
;MTEPSSGLTYAVDIEAADASVKRIQDHVRSTYNENVLSSGETSFGGCFAFDAKEFTNPVLVSGTDGVGTKSEIASIMGKYDTIGIDLVAANVDDIAAQGARPLFFLDYISVGKLDPEMMEQLVSGIAVACAEAGAALVGGEMSEHPELIEPGHFDLSGTATGVVERDRILPQRLSAGDVIIGFDSPGIRANGYTLVRDTFLKKAKRDLNGPAWAGADVTLGEELIRPSVLYSPVMQSIFATDADVHACAHITGGGLAGNIVRVLNSELDATISRGTWSIPEIFNEIQREGNIADSEMEKVFNLGIGYVCIVPEDSVSTVEEVCAEHNRTAFRIGEITNGTGRAVLQ
;
A
#
# COMPACT_ATOMS: atom_id res chain seq x y z
N MET A 1 15.22 31.16 26.57
CA MET A 1 16.16 30.66 25.55
C MET A 1 17.31 31.62 25.50
N THR A 2 18.53 31.18 25.82
CA THR A 2 19.77 31.99 25.70
C THR A 2 20.12 32.00 24.21
N GLU A 3 20.28 33.20 23.62
CA GLU A 3 20.76 33.35 22.24
C GLU A 3 22.08 32.60 22.07
N PRO A 4 22.27 31.83 20.98
CA PRO A 4 23.53 31.14 20.75
C PRO A 4 24.65 32.15 20.58
N SER A 5 25.77 31.94 21.27
CA SER A 5 26.95 32.83 21.28
C SER A 5 27.64 32.95 19.90
N SER A 6 27.25 32.14 18.93
CA SER A 6 27.80 32.12 17.56
C SER A 6 26.94 32.87 16.53
N GLY A 7 25.74 33.35 16.88
CA GLY A 7 24.79 33.90 15.91
C GLY A 7 24.21 32.87 14.93
N LEU A 8 24.55 31.58 15.11
CA LEU A 8 23.98 30.45 14.33
C LEU A 8 22.89 29.79 15.14
N THR A 9 21.74 29.53 14.52
CA THR A 9 20.62 28.75 15.09
C THR A 9 20.66 27.33 14.59
N TYR A 10 20.49 26.37 15.50
CA TYR A 10 20.20 25.01 15.12
C TYR A 10 18.76 24.96 14.57
N ALA A 11 18.60 24.53 13.32
CA ALA A 11 17.33 24.67 12.60
C ALA A 11 16.28 23.62 13.01
N VAL A 12 16.69 22.52 13.68
CA VAL A 12 15.81 21.43 14.09
C VAL A 12 15.22 21.71 15.47
N ASP A 13 13.90 21.54 15.61
CA ASP A 13 13.16 21.72 16.87
C ASP A 13 13.19 20.45 17.72
N ILE A 14 14.16 20.38 18.66
CA ILE A 14 14.33 19.23 19.56
C ILE A 14 13.11 19.03 20.47
N GLU A 15 12.46 20.12 20.95
CA GLU A 15 11.30 20.03 21.82
C GLU A 15 10.09 19.43 21.06
N ALA A 16 9.90 19.83 19.80
CA ALA A 16 8.88 19.24 18.93
C ALA A 16 9.18 17.76 18.61
N ALA A 17 10.45 17.40 18.42
CA ALA A 17 10.86 16.00 18.21
C ALA A 17 10.54 15.14 19.44
N ASP A 18 10.92 15.55 20.64
CA ASP A 18 10.62 14.85 21.89
C ASP A 18 9.12 14.75 22.14
N ALA A 19 8.36 15.81 21.86
CA ALA A 19 6.91 15.81 21.96
C ALA A 19 6.27 14.83 20.97
N SER A 20 6.77 14.77 19.74
CA SER A 20 6.29 13.82 18.70
C SER A 20 6.53 12.37 19.14
N VAL A 21 7.75 12.04 19.56
CA VAL A 21 8.09 10.69 20.06
C VAL A 21 7.14 10.29 21.20
N LYS A 22 6.88 11.17 22.15
CA LYS A 22 5.98 10.87 23.27
C LYS A 22 4.53 10.57 22.81
N ARG A 23 4.03 11.31 21.82
CA ARG A 23 2.67 11.12 21.30
C ARG A 23 2.48 9.80 20.55
N ILE A 24 3.50 9.36 19.82
CA ILE A 24 3.40 8.16 19.00
C ILE A 24 3.60 6.84 19.76
N GLN A 25 4.16 6.87 20.98
CA GLN A 25 4.56 5.68 21.73
C GLN A 25 3.47 4.64 21.88
N ASP A 26 2.27 5.06 22.26
CA ASP A 26 1.15 4.14 22.50
C ASP A 26 0.67 3.50 21.18
N HIS A 27 0.69 4.25 20.08
CA HIS A 27 0.38 3.72 18.75
C HIS A 27 1.40 2.67 18.32
N VAL A 28 2.69 2.97 18.45
CA VAL A 28 3.78 2.04 18.12
C VAL A 28 3.66 0.75 18.94
N ARG A 29 3.50 0.89 20.28
CA ARG A 29 3.38 -0.25 21.19
C ARG A 29 2.14 -1.11 20.94
N SER A 30 1.07 -0.54 20.41
CA SER A 30 -0.15 -1.31 20.08
C SER A 30 0.08 -2.36 18.97
N THR A 31 1.17 -2.23 18.21
CA THR A 31 1.55 -3.19 17.15
C THR A 31 2.43 -4.34 17.68
N TYR A 32 2.90 -4.26 18.93
CA TYR A 32 3.87 -5.21 19.46
C TYR A 32 3.24 -6.55 19.76
N ASN A 33 3.98 -7.59 19.47
CA ASN A 33 3.71 -8.95 19.87
C ASN A 33 4.90 -9.50 20.69
N GLU A 34 4.83 -10.74 21.10
CA GLU A 34 5.85 -11.43 21.93
C GLU A 34 7.23 -11.51 21.28
N ASN A 35 7.32 -11.30 19.97
CA ASN A 35 8.58 -11.36 19.22
C ASN A 35 9.34 -10.01 19.26
N VAL A 36 8.73 -8.91 19.69
CA VAL A 36 9.42 -7.62 19.83
C VAL A 36 10.21 -7.61 21.14
N LEU A 37 11.54 -7.71 21.05
CA LEU A 37 12.45 -7.72 22.20
C LEU A 37 12.91 -6.32 22.60
N SER A 38 13.11 -5.45 21.64
CA SER A 38 13.39 -4.03 21.82
C SER A 38 12.96 -3.24 20.59
N SER A 39 12.74 -1.94 20.78
CA SER A 39 12.34 -1.02 19.71
C SER A 39 13.27 0.20 19.68
N GLY A 40 13.13 1.03 18.67
CA GLY A 40 13.84 2.29 18.55
C GLY A 40 13.70 3.24 19.77
N GLU A 41 12.66 3.04 20.58
CA GLU A 41 12.41 3.77 21.82
C GLU A 41 13.45 3.47 22.92
N THR A 42 13.91 2.21 23.00
CA THR A 42 14.79 1.74 24.08
C THR A 42 16.18 1.36 23.61
N SER A 43 16.43 1.38 22.29
CA SER A 43 17.72 1.02 21.68
C SER A 43 17.88 1.71 20.32
N PHE A 44 19.10 1.64 19.74
CA PHE A 44 19.39 2.20 18.41
C PHE A 44 18.70 1.47 17.25
N GLY A 45 18.08 0.32 17.49
CA GLY A 45 17.35 -0.45 16.47
C GLY A 45 16.36 -1.41 17.10
N GLY A 46 15.32 -1.75 16.34
CA GLY A 46 14.34 -2.76 16.73
C GLY A 46 14.94 -4.16 16.69
N CYS A 47 14.74 -4.92 17.78
CA CYS A 47 15.09 -6.34 17.82
C CYS A 47 13.82 -7.18 17.78
N PHE A 48 13.72 -8.02 16.77
CA PHE A 48 12.59 -8.92 16.56
C PHE A 48 13.07 -10.37 16.65
N ALA A 49 12.48 -11.16 17.54
CA ALA A 49 12.79 -12.57 17.68
C ALA A 49 12.17 -13.36 16.52
N PHE A 50 12.97 -14.13 15.83
CA PHE A 50 12.51 -14.97 14.75
C PHE A 50 12.69 -16.46 15.14
N ASP A 51 11.58 -17.18 15.32
CA ASP A 51 11.66 -18.63 15.57
C ASP A 51 11.77 -19.38 14.24
N ALA A 52 13.02 -19.64 13.84
CA ALA A 52 13.30 -20.41 12.63
C ALA A 52 12.77 -21.87 12.70
N LYS A 53 12.37 -22.37 13.88
CA LYS A 53 11.85 -23.74 14.02
C LYS A 53 10.44 -23.91 13.47
N GLU A 54 9.71 -22.82 13.29
CA GLU A 54 8.40 -22.81 12.60
C GLU A 54 8.53 -23.13 11.10
N PHE A 55 9.75 -23.10 10.57
CA PHE A 55 10.04 -23.24 9.15
C PHE A 55 11.06 -24.35 8.90
N THR A 56 10.98 -24.94 7.71
CA THR A 56 11.98 -25.92 7.24
C THR A 56 13.16 -25.21 6.55
N ASN A 57 12.87 -24.25 5.72
CA ASN A 57 13.85 -23.50 4.94
C ASN A 57 13.40 -22.04 4.72
N PRO A 58 13.40 -21.20 5.80
CA PRO A 58 12.85 -19.87 5.74
C PRO A 58 13.66 -18.93 4.83
N VAL A 59 12.94 -18.06 4.12
CA VAL A 59 13.52 -16.96 3.33
C VAL A 59 12.88 -15.66 3.80
N LEU A 60 13.71 -14.67 4.13
CA LEU A 60 13.22 -13.32 4.41
C LEU A 60 12.96 -12.59 3.11
N VAL A 61 11.80 -11.94 3.04
CA VAL A 61 11.40 -11.08 1.93
C VAL A 61 11.27 -9.66 2.47
N SER A 62 11.88 -8.70 1.82
CA SER A 62 11.79 -7.30 2.23
C SER A 62 11.52 -6.41 1.02
N GLY A 63 10.64 -5.44 1.22
CA GLY A 63 10.29 -4.42 0.23
C GLY A 63 10.28 -3.05 0.88
N THR A 64 10.56 -2.01 0.09
CA THR A 64 10.45 -0.62 0.51
C THR A 64 9.71 0.18 -0.55
N ASP A 65 8.76 1.01 -0.10
CA ASP A 65 7.96 1.88 -0.96
C ASP A 65 7.51 3.12 -0.19
N GLY A 66 6.98 4.12 -0.90
CA GLY A 66 6.46 5.36 -0.36
C GLY A 66 5.00 5.60 -0.78
N VAL A 67 4.44 6.72 -0.33
CA VAL A 67 3.04 7.10 -0.64
C VAL A 67 2.94 8.01 -1.88
N GLY A 68 4.06 8.48 -2.40
CA GLY A 68 4.11 9.38 -3.54
C GLY A 68 3.31 10.68 -3.30
N THR A 69 2.80 11.26 -4.38
CA THR A 69 2.17 12.59 -4.34
C THR A 69 0.73 12.62 -3.79
N LYS A 70 0.22 11.50 -3.24
CA LYS A 70 -0.99 11.50 -2.41
C LYS A 70 -0.78 12.33 -1.14
N SER A 71 0.45 12.40 -0.63
CA SER A 71 0.85 13.26 0.49
C SER A 71 0.43 14.72 0.31
N GLU A 72 0.45 15.25 -0.92
CA GLU A 72 0.02 16.61 -1.22
C GLU A 72 -1.48 16.84 -0.96
N ILE A 73 -2.33 15.84 -1.25
CA ILE A 73 -3.76 15.95 -0.95
C ILE A 73 -3.97 15.99 0.57
N ALA A 74 -3.26 15.13 1.31
CA ALA A 74 -3.29 15.11 2.77
C ALA A 74 -2.84 16.46 3.36
N SER A 75 -1.76 17.06 2.84
CA SER A 75 -1.29 18.37 3.24
C SER A 75 -2.30 19.49 2.97
N ILE A 76 -2.93 19.51 1.79
CA ILE A 76 -3.97 20.50 1.46
C ILE A 76 -5.21 20.33 2.37
N MET A 77 -5.59 19.09 2.70
CA MET A 77 -6.72 18.77 3.55
C MET A 77 -6.43 18.97 5.05
N GLY A 78 -5.15 19.03 5.45
CA GLY A 78 -4.74 19.00 6.86
C GLY A 78 -5.15 17.71 7.57
N LYS A 79 -5.20 16.58 6.85
CA LYS A 79 -5.67 15.28 7.33
C LYS A 79 -4.66 14.19 6.99
N TYR A 80 -4.05 13.61 8.00
CA TYR A 80 -2.87 12.76 7.85
C TYR A 80 -3.07 11.32 8.33
N ASP A 81 -4.17 11.02 9.02
CA ASP A 81 -4.45 9.75 9.68
C ASP A 81 -4.63 8.55 8.73
N THR A 82 -4.91 8.81 7.44
CA THR A 82 -5.11 7.75 6.44
C THR A 82 -3.86 7.41 5.64
N ILE A 83 -2.90 8.35 5.53
CA ILE A 83 -1.73 8.20 4.65
C ILE A 83 -0.77 7.11 5.15
N GLY A 84 -0.66 6.94 6.48
CA GLY A 84 0.12 5.84 7.05
C GLY A 84 -0.41 4.46 6.65
N ILE A 85 -1.73 4.33 6.46
CA ILE A 85 -2.35 3.08 5.97
C ILE A 85 -1.90 2.79 4.53
N ASP A 86 -1.87 3.81 3.67
CA ASP A 86 -1.37 3.66 2.29
C ASP A 86 0.09 3.20 2.26
N LEU A 87 0.93 3.75 3.15
CA LEU A 87 2.33 3.37 3.26
C LEU A 87 2.51 1.90 3.60
N VAL A 88 1.82 1.43 4.63
CA VAL A 88 1.92 0.03 5.07
C VAL A 88 1.35 -0.89 3.99
N ALA A 89 0.17 -0.58 3.42
CA ALA A 89 -0.46 -1.37 2.37
C ALA A 89 0.47 -1.55 1.16
N ALA A 90 1.14 -0.48 0.70
CA ALA A 90 2.09 -0.57 -0.42
C ALA A 90 3.19 -1.61 -0.16
N ASN A 91 3.72 -1.62 1.05
CA ASN A 91 4.85 -2.47 1.41
C ASN A 91 4.45 -3.92 1.77
N VAL A 92 3.41 -4.12 2.59
CA VAL A 92 3.02 -5.47 3.03
C VAL A 92 2.35 -6.27 1.92
N ASP A 93 1.63 -5.62 1.00
CA ASP A 93 1.01 -6.27 -0.14
C ASP A 93 2.07 -6.71 -1.18
N ASP A 94 3.18 -5.97 -1.31
CA ASP A 94 4.29 -6.37 -2.17
C ASP A 94 5.00 -7.63 -1.66
N ILE A 95 5.28 -7.72 -0.37
CA ILE A 95 5.90 -8.94 0.17
C ILE A 95 4.92 -10.11 0.20
N ALA A 96 3.62 -9.86 0.40
CA ALA A 96 2.58 -10.88 0.29
C ALA A 96 2.47 -11.43 -1.14
N ALA A 97 2.75 -10.63 -2.18
CA ALA A 97 2.80 -11.10 -3.57
C ALA A 97 3.94 -12.09 -3.83
N GLN A 98 4.93 -12.16 -2.95
CA GLN A 98 5.98 -13.19 -2.96
C GLN A 98 5.64 -14.41 -2.06
N GLY A 99 4.42 -14.46 -1.48
CA GLY A 99 4.02 -15.50 -0.55
C GLY A 99 4.44 -15.27 0.91
N ALA A 100 5.02 -14.11 1.23
CA ALA A 100 5.59 -13.87 2.56
C ALA A 100 4.53 -13.42 3.57
N ARG A 101 4.66 -13.91 4.81
CA ARG A 101 3.97 -13.42 5.99
C ARG A 101 4.73 -12.23 6.56
N PRO A 102 4.10 -11.05 6.74
CA PRO A 102 4.73 -9.90 7.38
C PRO A 102 5.21 -10.23 8.81
N LEU A 103 6.35 -9.68 9.19
CA LEU A 103 6.92 -9.82 10.54
C LEU A 103 7.01 -8.46 11.24
N PHE A 104 7.68 -7.52 10.60
CA PHE A 104 7.87 -6.18 11.16
C PHE A 104 7.98 -5.11 10.08
N PHE A 105 7.80 -3.88 10.50
CA PHE A 105 7.80 -2.68 9.67
C PHE A 105 8.73 -1.62 10.26
N LEU A 106 9.33 -0.83 9.39
CA LEU A 106 10.10 0.38 9.70
C LEU A 106 9.60 1.52 8.82
N ASP A 107 9.49 2.73 9.37
CA ASP A 107 9.08 3.92 8.64
C ASP A 107 10.17 5.00 8.66
N TYR A 108 10.11 5.88 7.66
CA TYR A 108 10.89 7.09 7.60
C TYR A 108 9.97 8.26 7.19
N ILE A 109 9.90 9.28 8.06
CA ILE A 109 9.05 10.46 7.86
C ILE A 109 9.95 11.67 7.69
N SER A 110 9.89 12.30 6.51
CA SER A 110 10.58 13.57 6.22
C SER A 110 9.56 14.70 6.18
N VAL A 111 9.82 15.77 6.92
CA VAL A 111 8.92 16.93 6.99
C VAL A 111 9.68 18.24 6.81
N GLY A 112 9.00 19.28 6.32
CA GLY A 112 9.57 20.61 6.25
C GLY A 112 9.72 21.27 7.64
N LYS A 113 8.76 20.97 8.53
CA LYS A 113 8.77 21.37 9.93
C LYS A 113 8.05 20.32 10.77
N LEU A 114 8.65 19.93 11.90
CA LEU A 114 8.05 19.01 12.85
C LEU A 114 6.80 19.64 13.51
N ASP A 115 5.70 18.92 13.41
CA ASP A 115 4.44 19.18 14.07
C ASP A 115 4.00 17.91 14.81
N PRO A 116 4.01 17.90 16.15
CA PRO A 116 3.69 16.70 16.94
C PRO A 116 2.29 16.12 16.68
N GLU A 117 1.30 16.94 16.32
CA GLU A 117 -0.04 16.47 16.00
C GLU A 117 -0.10 15.80 14.63
N MET A 118 0.57 16.34 13.64
CA MET A 118 0.75 15.74 12.33
C MET A 118 1.48 14.39 12.44
N MET A 119 2.58 14.34 13.22
CA MET A 119 3.34 13.10 13.45
C MET A 119 2.47 12.02 14.11
N GLU A 120 1.69 12.37 15.12
CA GLU A 120 0.77 11.45 15.78
C GLU A 120 -0.24 10.86 14.80
N GLN A 121 -0.86 11.68 13.94
CA GLN A 121 -1.80 11.20 12.93
C GLN A 121 -1.13 10.25 11.92
N LEU A 122 0.04 10.62 11.38
CA LEU A 122 0.78 9.79 10.42
C LEU A 122 1.12 8.42 11.02
N VAL A 123 1.72 8.41 12.21
CA VAL A 123 2.13 7.17 12.87
C VAL A 123 0.92 6.36 13.37
N SER A 124 -0.18 7.00 13.75
CA SER A 124 -1.40 6.27 14.11
C SER A 124 -1.95 5.46 12.93
N GLY A 125 -1.96 6.04 11.73
CA GLY A 125 -2.32 5.32 10.50
C GLY A 125 -1.38 4.16 10.17
N ILE A 126 -0.06 4.37 10.33
CA ILE A 126 0.94 3.31 10.17
C ILE A 126 0.69 2.17 11.18
N ALA A 127 0.47 2.50 12.45
CA ALA A 127 0.27 1.52 13.50
C ALA A 127 -1.01 0.69 13.29
N VAL A 128 -2.12 1.34 12.93
CA VAL A 128 -3.39 0.65 12.62
C VAL A 128 -3.19 -0.37 11.50
N ALA A 129 -2.54 0.02 10.41
CA ALA A 129 -2.30 -0.86 9.26
C ALA A 129 -1.27 -1.95 9.58
N CYS A 130 -0.23 -1.67 10.37
CA CYS A 130 0.71 -2.67 10.85
C CYS A 130 0.01 -3.74 11.70
N ALA A 131 -0.86 -3.32 12.63
CA ALA A 131 -1.64 -4.25 13.46
C ALA A 131 -2.58 -5.12 12.60
N GLU A 132 -3.25 -4.55 11.59
CA GLU A 132 -4.09 -5.28 10.65
C GLU A 132 -3.28 -6.30 9.84
N ALA A 133 -2.07 -5.92 9.39
CA ALA A 133 -1.17 -6.81 8.65
C ALA A 133 -0.46 -7.86 9.51
N GLY A 134 -0.58 -7.79 10.84
CA GLY A 134 0.16 -8.64 11.78
C GLY A 134 1.66 -8.32 11.84
N ALA A 135 2.09 -7.14 11.42
CA ALA A 135 3.46 -6.66 11.45
C ALA A 135 3.70 -5.76 12.68
N ALA A 136 4.83 -5.91 13.36
CA ALA A 136 5.20 -5.01 14.44
C ALA A 136 5.95 -3.78 13.89
N LEU A 137 5.54 -2.58 14.27
CA LEU A 137 6.29 -1.34 13.99
C LEU A 137 7.44 -1.25 15.00
N VAL A 138 8.63 -1.73 14.62
CA VAL A 138 9.75 -1.90 15.56
C VAL A 138 10.71 -0.71 15.61
N GLY A 139 10.54 0.27 14.75
CA GLY A 139 11.35 1.48 14.71
C GLY A 139 11.03 2.34 13.49
N GLY A 140 11.65 3.50 13.46
CA GLY A 140 11.51 4.47 12.38
C GLY A 140 12.36 5.69 12.65
N GLU A 141 12.21 6.70 11.78
CA GLU A 141 12.92 7.97 11.89
C GLU A 141 11.97 9.12 11.50
N MET A 142 12.05 10.22 12.22
CA MET A 142 11.36 11.48 11.90
C MET A 142 12.42 12.58 11.70
N SER A 143 12.53 13.07 10.49
CA SER A 143 13.55 14.04 10.13
C SER A 143 12.97 15.35 9.62
N GLU A 144 13.41 16.47 10.20
CA GLU A 144 13.09 17.80 9.71
C GLU A 144 14.10 18.22 8.65
N HIS A 145 13.58 18.63 7.48
CA HIS A 145 14.37 19.03 6.32
C HIS A 145 14.02 20.47 5.90
N PRO A 146 14.39 21.49 6.71
CA PRO A 146 14.15 22.87 6.36
C PRO A 146 14.85 23.22 5.04
N GLU A 147 14.26 24.09 4.24
CA GLU A 147 14.71 24.52 2.90
C GLU A 147 14.60 23.43 1.80
N LEU A 148 14.48 22.14 2.13
CA LEU A 148 14.25 21.06 1.16
C LEU A 148 12.77 20.72 1.02
N ILE A 149 12.03 20.74 2.12
CA ILE A 149 10.60 20.49 2.19
C ILE A 149 9.92 21.73 2.78
N GLU A 150 8.84 22.18 2.18
CA GLU A 150 8.06 23.32 2.67
C GLU A 150 7.35 22.96 3.99
N PRO A 151 7.18 23.88 4.97
CA PRO A 151 6.37 23.62 6.16
C PRO A 151 4.95 23.15 5.81
N GLY A 152 4.49 22.09 6.48
CA GLY A 152 3.19 21.46 6.22
C GLY A 152 3.22 20.40 5.11
N HIS A 153 4.34 20.24 4.41
CA HIS A 153 4.58 19.16 3.45
C HIS A 153 5.46 18.07 4.07
N PHE A 154 5.32 16.85 3.54
CA PHE A 154 6.03 15.68 4.04
C PHE A 154 6.21 14.63 2.95
N ASP A 155 7.12 13.71 3.18
CA ASP A 155 7.26 12.46 2.46
C ASP A 155 7.36 11.29 3.42
N LEU A 156 6.83 10.14 3.01
CA LEU A 156 6.83 8.90 3.79
C LEU A 156 7.48 7.79 2.98
N SER A 157 8.35 7.05 3.64
CA SER A 157 8.89 5.79 3.13
C SER A 157 8.78 4.73 4.21
N GLY A 158 8.51 3.49 3.81
CA GLY A 158 8.43 2.36 4.72
C GLY A 158 9.19 1.16 4.20
N THR A 159 9.49 0.23 5.10
CA THR A 159 10.11 -1.04 4.77
C THR A 159 9.39 -2.15 5.53
N ALA A 160 8.76 -3.06 4.81
CA ALA A 160 8.21 -4.29 5.36
C ALA A 160 9.23 -5.42 5.24
N THR A 161 9.32 -6.24 6.28
CA THR A 161 10.06 -7.50 6.24
C THR A 161 9.13 -8.64 6.65
N GLY A 162 9.13 -9.69 5.86
CA GLY A 162 8.34 -10.89 6.07
C GLY A 162 9.16 -12.16 5.85
N VAL A 163 8.50 -13.30 6.00
CA VAL A 163 9.10 -14.62 5.85
C VAL A 163 8.22 -15.53 5.02
N VAL A 164 8.85 -16.37 4.20
CA VAL A 164 8.21 -17.42 3.41
C VAL A 164 9.04 -18.67 3.39
N GLU A 165 8.43 -19.87 3.31
CA GLU A 165 9.15 -21.09 2.98
C GLU A 165 9.73 -21.00 1.56
N ARG A 166 10.97 -21.46 1.36
CA ARG A 166 11.68 -21.38 0.08
C ARG A 166 10.89 -22.00 -1.08
N ASP A 167 10.19 -23.08 -0.83
CA ASP A 167 9.39 -23.82 -1.83
C ASP A 167 7.97 -23.23 -2.03
N ARG A 168 7.64 -22.18 -1.28
CA ARG A 168 6.37 -21.42 -1.41
C ARG A 168 6.57 -20.00 -1.96
N ILE A 169 7.80 -19.65 -2.38
CA ILE A 169 8.04 -18.34 -3.00
C ILE A 169 7.29 -18.27 -4.34
N LEU A 170 6.48 -17.21 -4.51
CA LEU A 170 5.72 -16.96 -5.73
C LEU A 170 6.52 -16.07 -6.72
N PRO A 171 6.30 -16.16 -8.05
CA PRO A 171 5.40 -17.10 -8.73
C PRO A 171 5.99 -18.52 -8.84
N GLN A 172 5.10 -19.51 -8.88
CA GLN A 172 5.48 -20.92 -9.07
C GLN A 172 4.38 -21.66 -9.83
N ARG A 173 4.73 -22.69 -10.59
CA ARG A 173 3.80 -23.64 -11.27
C ARG A 173 2.73 -22.97 -12.15
N LEU A 174 2.87 -21.69 -12.52
CA LEU A 174 1.93 -20.99 -13.37
C LEU A 174 1.77 -21.73 -14.71
N SER A 175 0.54 -21.96 -15.12
CA SER A 175 0.23 -22.76 -16.31
C SER A 175 -0.99 -22.22 -17.06
N ALA A 176 -1.08 -22.57 -18.36
CA ALA A 176 -2.28 -22.26 -19.15
C ALA A 176 -3.50 -22.95 -18.57
N GLY A 177 -4.60 -22.23 -18.45
CA GLY A 177 -5.85 -22.63 -17.79
C GLY A 177 -5.99 -22.13 -16.36
N ASP A 178 -4.93 -21.55 -15.75
CA ASP A 178 -5.06 -20.91 -14.46
C ASP A 178 -6.00 -19.68 -14.54
N VAL A 179 -6.80 -19.50 -13.51
CA VAL A 179 -7.78 -18.42 -13.40
C VAL A 179 -7.16 -17.22 -12.73
N ILE A 180 -7.38 -16.05 -13.31
CA ILE A 180 -6.96 -14.77 -12.73
C ILE A 180 -8.12 -14.23 -11.91
N ILE A 181 -7.94 -14.16 -10.58
CA ILE A 181 -8.91 -13.61 -9.63
C ILE A 181 -8.43 -12.23 -9.20
N GLY A 182 -9.24 -11.20 -9.46
CA GLY A 182 -8.99 -9.82 -9.01
C GLY A 182 -9.74 -9.53 -7.72
N PHE A 183 -9.09 -8.88 -6.75
CA PHE A 183 -9.70 -8.43 -5.51
C PHE A 183 -10.07 -6.95 -5.62
N ASP A 184 -11.28 -6.62 -5.13
CA ASP A 184 -11.84 -5.28 -5.22
C ASP A 184 -10.93 -4.21 -4.60
N SER A 185 -10.90 -3.04 -5.25
CA SER A 185 -10.30 -1.82 -4.72
C SER A 185 -11.32 -0.68 -4.79
N PRO A 186 -11.76 -0.13 -3.67
CA PRO A 186 -12.82 0.89 -3.66
C PRO A 186 -12.35 2.26 -4.16
N GLY A 187 -11.03 2.48 -4.32
CA GLY A 187 -10.46 3.77 -4.70
C GLY A 187 -9.11 3.68 -5.41
N ILE A 188 -8.49 4.84 -5.52
CA ILE A 188 -7.26 5.05 -6.30
C ILE A 188 -6.04 4.37 -5.65
N ARG A 189 -6.05 4.14 -4.34
CA ARG A 189 -4.89 3.74 -3.52
C ARG A 189 -3.86 4.88 -3.44
N ALA A 190 -2.57 4.61 -3.70
CA ALA A 190 -1.51 5.61 -3.63
C ALA A 190 -0.86 5.93 -5.00
N ASN A 191 -1.33 5.34 -6.09
CA ASN A 191 -0.72 5.49 -7.42
C ASN A 191 -1.49 6.46 -8.32
N GLY A 192 -0.78 7.13 -9.25
CA GLY A 192 -1.39 8.02 -10.24
C GLY A 192 -1.75 9.42 -9.75
N TYR A 193 -1.37 9.81 -8.54
CA TYR A 193 -1.78 11.09 -7.92
C TYR A 193 -1.23 12.33 -8.62
N THR A 194 -0.15 12.25 -9.36
CA THR A 194 0.29 13.37 -10.22
C THR A 194 -0.78 13.67 -11.25
N LEU A 195 -1.32 12.66 -11.95
CA LEU A 195 -2.38 12.81 -12.94
C LEU A 195 -3.69 13.27 -12.30
N VAL A 196 -4.05 12.72 -11.13
CA VAL A 196 -5.23 13.13 -10.35
C VAL A 196 -5.18 14.61 -9.98
N ARG A 197 -4.06 15.08 -9.44
CA ARG A 197 -3.84 16.49 -9.06
C ARG A 197 -3.87 17.40 -10.29
N ASP A 198 -3.22 17.00 -11.37
CA ASP A 198 -3.24 17.76 -12.62
C ASP A 198 -4.66 17.88 -13.16
N THR A 199 -5.45 16.80 -13.12
CA THR A 199 -6.84 16.77 -13.57
C THR A 199 -7.73 17.65 -12.70
N PHE A 200 -7.84 17.34 -11.41
CA PHE A 200 -8.83 17.98 -10.55
C PHE A 200 -8.39 19.35 -10.04
N LEU A 201 -7.14 19.52 -9.62
CA LEU A 201 -6.70 20.77 -8.97
C LEU A 201 -6.21 21.81 -9.98
N LYS A 202 -5.38 21.40 -10.97
CA LYS A 202 -4.80 22.36 -11.89
C LYS A 202 -5.71 22.66 -13.08
N LYS A 203 -6.27 21.62 -13.73
CA LYS A 203 -7.09 21.76 -14.94
C LYS A 203 -8.54 22.12 -14.61
N ALA A 204 -9.23 21.29 -13.85
CA ALA A 204 -10.65 21.46 -13.53
C ALA A 204 -10.90 22.45 -12.37
N LYS A 205 -9.88 22.77 -11.57
CA LYS A 205 -9.92 23.66 -10.40
C LYS A 205 -11.06 23.30 -9.44
N ARG A 206 -11.22 21.99 -9.18
CA ARG A 206 -12.22 21.46 -8.27
C ARG A 206 -11.91 21.89 -6.83
N ASP A 207 -12.95 22.19 -6.08
CA ASP A 207 -12.88 22.33 -4.63
C ASP A 207 -12.88 20.95 -3.97
N LEU A 208 -11.88 20.68 -3.13
CA LEU A 208 -11.78 19.42 -2.38
C LEU A 208 -12.93 19.23 -1.40
N ASN A 209 -13.58 20.31 -0.94
CA ASN A 209 -14.76 20.25 -0.09
C ASN A 209 -16.07 20.08 -0.86
N GLY A 210 -16.03 20.18 -2.19
CA GLY A 210 -17.17 19.89 -3.06
C GLY A 210 -17.42 18.38 -3.21
N PRO A 211 -18.59 17.97 -3.74
CA PRO A 211 -18.91 16.55 -3.91
C PRO A 211 -17.93 15.88 -4.86
N ALA A 212 -17.57 14.60 -4.59
CA ALA A 212 -16.61 13.84 -5.41
C ALA A 212 -17.10 13.71 -6.89
N TRP A 213 -18.39 13.45 -7.06
CA TRP A 213 -19.12 13.45 -8.35
C TRP A 213 -20.57 13.87 -8.14
N ALA A 214 -21.35 13.97 -9.21
CA ALA A 214 -22.75 14.35 -9.12
C ALA A 214 -23.55 13.29 -8.31
N GLY A 215 -24.07 13.70 -7.15
CA GLY A 215 -24.82 12.83 -6.25
C GLY A 215 -23.97 12.02 -5.29
N ALA A 216 -22.67 12.28 -5.18
CA ALA A 216 -21.82 11.65 -4.17
C ALA A 216 -22.17 12.14 -2.75
N ASP A 217 -22.16 11.22 -1.78
CA ASP A 217 -22.32 11.50 -0.36
C ASP A 217 -21.00 11.91 0.34
N VAL A 218 -19.88 11.86 -0.40
CA VAL A 218 -18.54 12.20 0.06
C VAL A 218 -17.97 13.37 -0.73
N THR A 219 -17.08 14.13 -0.11
CA THR A 219 -16.34 15.21 -0.78
C THR A 219 -15.23 14.65 -1.67
N LEU A 220 -14.77 15.44 -2.63
CA LEU A 220 -13.63 15.06 -3.48
C LEU A 220 -12.38 14.80 -2.64
N GLY A 221 -12.12 15.66 -1.65
CA GLY A 221 -10.99 15.48 -0.74
C GLY A 221 -11.05 14.16 0.04
N GLU A 222 -12.21 13.83 0.63
CA GLU A 222 -12.40 12.56 1.34
C GLU A 222 -12.20 11.36 0.42
N GLU A 223 -12.70 11.42 -0.81
CA GLU A 223 -12.49 10.35 -1.79
C GLU A 223 -11.00 10.21 -2.16
N LEU A 224 -10.31 11.33 -2.38
CA LEU A 224 -8.90 11.32 -2.75
C LEU A 224 -7.96 10.90 -1.61
N ILE A 225 -8.31 11.11 -0.34
CA ILE A 225 -7.52 10.59 0.79
C ILE A 225 -8.03 9.25 1.31
N ARG A 226 -9.02 8.62 0.64
CA ARG A 226 -9.50 7.28 1.01
C ARG A 226 -8.30 6.33 1.16
N PRO A 227 -8.16 5.64 2.32
CA PRO A 227 -7.03 4.75 2.53
C PRO A 227 -7.07 3.54 1.59
N SER A 228 -5.90 3.02 1.31
CA SER A 228 -5.74 1.74 0.62
C SER A 228 -6.30 0.60 1.47
N VAL A 229 -6.87 -0.39 0.82
CA VAL A 229 -7.18 -1.68 1.43
C VAL A 229 -5.89 -2.48 1.52
N LEU A 230 -5.70 -3.20 2.61
CA LEU A 230 -4.61 -4.18 2.77
C LEU A 230 -5.07 -5.54 2.24
N TYR A 231 -4.27 -6.14 1.36
CA TYR A 231 -4.54 -7.49 0.83
C TYR A 231 -3.71 -8.56 1.55
N SER A 232 -2.63 -8.18 2.21
CA SER A 232 -1.79 -9.11 2.98
C SER A 232 -2.60 -9.97 3.96
N PRO A 233 -3.56 -9.46 4.77
CA PRO A 233 -4.34 -10.29 5.69
C PRO A 233 -5.17 -11.37 4.99
N VAL A 234 -5.88 -11.02 3.91
CA VAL A 234 -6.67 -12.00 3.16
C VAL A 234 -5.76 -13.02 2.46
N MET A 235 -4.61 -12.60 1.94
CA MET A 235 -3.64 -13.52 1.35
C MET A 235 -3.06 -14.49 2.37
N GLN A 236 -2.75 -14.05 3.59
CA GLN A 236 -2.31 -14.96 4.66
C GLN A 236 -3.39 -16.01 4.98
N SER A 237 -4.65 -15.63 4.98
CA SER A 237 -5.77 -16.56 5.18
C SER A 237 -5.89 -17.55 4.02
N ILE A 238 -5.73 -17.10 2.76
CA ILE A 238 -5.70 -17.99 1.59
C ILE A 238 -4.52 -18.98 1.67
N PHE A 239 -3.32 -18.50 2.00
CA PHE A 239 -2.11 -19.36 2.15
C PHE A 239 -2.22 -20.39 3.29
N ALA A 240 -3.12 -20.18 4.24
CA ALA A 240 -3.41 -21.12 5.31
C ALA A 240 -4.42 -22.23 4.92
N THR A 241 -5.04 -22.13 3.74
CA THR A 241 -5.93 -23.16 3.17
C THR A 241 -5.16 -24.14 2.28
N ASP A 242 -5.92 -25.08 1.68
CA ASP A 242 -5.40 -26.01 0.66
C ASP A 242 -5.41 -25.40 -0.76
N ALA A 243 -5.74 -24.10 -0.92
CA ALA A 243 -5.73 -23.44 -2.23
C ALA A 243 -4.32 -23.44 -2.84
N ASP A 244 -4.20 -23.90 -4.06
CA ASP A 244 -2.94 -23.94 -4.80
C ASP A 244 -2.67 -22.62 -5.50
N VAL A 245 -2.01 -21.67 -4.80
CA VAL A 245 -1.69 -20.34 -5.34
C VAL A 245 -0.44 -20.42 -6.21
N HIS A 246 -0.58 -20.09 -7.50
CA HIS A 246 0.51 -20.13 -8.47
C HIS A 246 1.25 -18.80 -8.60
N ALA A 247 0.53 -17.68 -8.53
CA ALA A 247 1.11 -16.34 -8.58
C ALA A 247 0.20 -15.31 -7.90
N CYS A 248 0.80 -14.19 -7.50
CA CYS A 248 0.09 -13.00 -7.05
C CYS A 248 0.68 -11.75 -7.71
N ALA A 249 -0.14 -10.73 -7.90
CA ALA A 249 0.32 -9.43 -8.35
C ALA A 249 -0.38 -8.31 -7.56
N HIS A 250 0.40 -7.47 -6.90
CA HIS A 250 -0.07 -6.23 -6.31
C HIS A 250 -0.22 -5.18 -7.43
N ILE A 251 -1.41 -4.57 -7.54
CA ILE A 251 -1.72 -3.63 -8.63
C ILE A 251 -1.38 -2.20 -8.21
N THR A 252 -0.25 -1.73 -8.72
CA THR A 252 0.31 -0.41 -8.48
C THR A 252 0.43 0.39 -9.79
N GLY A 253 1.38 1.30 -9.91
CA GLY A 253 1.69 1.98 -11.17
C GLY A 253 1.99 0.97 -12.28
N GLY A 254 1.43 1.19 -13.45
CA GLY A 254 1.43 0.23 -14.58
C GLY A 254 0.08 -0.46 -14.77
N GLY A 255 -0.86 -0.33 -13.82
CA GLY A 255 -2.20 -0.92 -13.88
C GLY A 255 -2.18 -2.45 -13.89
N LEU A 256 -3.30 -3.06 -14.27
CA LEU A 256 -3.45 -4.52 -14.26
C LEU A 256 -2.40 -5.22 -15.15
N ALA A 257 -2.33 -4.87 -16.42
CA ALA A 257 -1.43 -5.51 -17.37
C ALA A 257 0.05 -5.34 -16.97
N GLY A 258 0.45 -4.13 -16.57
CA GLY A 258 1.82 -3.81 -16.20
C GLY A 258 2.32 -4.54 -14.95
N ASN A 259 1.42 -4.95 -14.05
CA ASN A 259 1.80 -5.72 -12.86
C ASN A 259 1.64 -7.22 -13.06
N ILE A 260 0.61 -7.70 -13.75
CA ILE A 260 0.43 -9.13 -14.02
C ILE A 260 1.58 -9.67 -14.91
N VAL A 261 2.07 -8.89 -15.88
CA VAL A 261 3.19 -9.32 -16.73
C VAL A 261 4.46 -9.68 -15.95
N ARG A 262 4.64 -9.14 -14.74
CA ARG A 262 5.83 -9.39 -13.89
C ARG A 262 5.91 -10.82 -13.36
N VAL A 263 4.79 -11.52 -13.32
CA VAL A 263 4.73 -12.91 -12.84
C VAL A 263 4.65 -13.94 -13.97
N LEU A 264 4.54 -13.50 -15.22
CA LEU A 264 4.52 -14.37 -16.40
C LEU A 264 5.94 -14.80 -16.81
N ASN A 265 6.02 -15.99 -17.36
CA ASN A 265 7.20 -16.42 -18.13
C ASN A 265 7.00 -16.16 -19.63
N SER A 266 8.01 -16.44 -20.45
CA SER A 266 7.99 -16.18 -21.90
C SER A 266 7.07 -17.11 -22.71
N GLU A 267 6.42 -18.08 -22.09
CA GLU A 267 5.57 -19.07 -22.76
C GLU A 267 4.08 -18.90 -22.41
N LEU A 268 3.76 -17.94 -21.50
CA LEU A 268 2.41 -17.71 -20.99
C LEU A 268 1.99 -16.26 -21.23
N ASP A 269 0.73 -16.07 -21.61
CA ASP A 269 0.07 -14.77 -21.66
C ASP A 269 -1.05 -14.71 -20.60
N ALA A 270 -1.38 -13.52 -20.14
CA ALA A 270 -2.57 -13.25 -19.32
C ALA A 270 -3.61 -12.50 -20.14
N THR A 271 -4.80 -13.05 -20.23
CA THR A 271 -5.95 -12.45 -20.90
C THR A 271 -6.92 -11.94 -19.83
N ILE A 272 -7.13 -10.61 -19.76
CA ILE A 272 -7.97 -9.95 -18.78
C ILE A 272 -9.24 -9.44 -19.48
N SER A 273 -10.41 -9.84 -19.01
CA SER A 273 -11.71 -9.54 -19.63
C SER A 273 -12.32 -8.28 -19.00
N ARG A 274 -12.47 -7.21 -19.78
CA ARG A 274 -13.19 -6.00 -19.36
C ARG A 274 -14.65 -6.32 -19.03
N GLY A 275 -15.23 -5.55 -18.11
CA GLY A 275 -16.66 -5.69 -17.76
C GLY A 275 -16.97 -6.84 -16.81
N THR A 276 -15.97 -7.59 -16.33
CA THR A 276 -16.15 -8.63 -15.32
C THR A 276 -16.20 -8.08 -13.89
N TRP A 277 -15.85 -6.83 -13.70
CA TRP A 277 -15.99 -6.09 -12.44
C TRP A 277 -16.53 -4.67 -12.68
N SER A 278 -16.99 -4.01 -11.61
CA SER A 278 -17.43 -2.61 -11.67
C SER A 278 -16.26 -1.67 -11.38
N ILE A 279 -16.04 -0.71 -12.27
CA ILE A 279 -15.04 0.35 -12.07
C ILE A 279 -15.63 1.41 -11.12
N PRO A 280 -14.95 1.75 -10.00
CA PRO A 280 -15.39 2.82 -9.09
C PRO A 280 -15.52 4.18 -9.80
N GLU A 281 -16.54 4.95 -9.40
CA GLU A 281 -16.93 6.19 -10.11
C GLU A 281 -15.81 7.24 -10.14
N ILE A 282 -14.92 7.25 -9.17
CA ILE A 282 -13.79 8.18 -9.16
C ILE A 282 -12.92 8.06 -10.42
N PHE A 283 -12.77 6.87 -11.00
CA PHE A 283 -12.01 6.67 -12.22
C PHE A 283 -12.73 7.25 -13.44
N ASN A 284 -14.08 7.14 -13.50
CA ASN A 284 -14.88 7.77 -14.54
C ASN A 284 -14.78 9.31 -14.47
N GLU A 285 -14.78 9.86 -13.24
CA GLU A 285 -14.59 11.31 -13.04
C GLU A 285 -13.21 11.78 -13.48
N ILE A 286 -12.14 11.06 -13.11
CA ILE A 286 -10.76 11.37 -13.54
C ILE A 286 -10.69 11.35 -15.07
N GLN A 287 -11.20 10.31 -15.69
CA GLN A 287 -11.19 10.14 -17.14
C GLN A 287 -11.94 11.26 -17.85
N ARG A 288 -13.16 11.56 -17.41
CA ARG A 288 -14.04 12.57 -17.98
C ARG A 288 -13.44 13.97 -17.87
N GLU A 289 -13.02 14.40 -16.69
CA GLU A 289 -12.49 15.75 -16.47
C GLU A 289 -11.08 15.92 -17.04
N GLY A 290 -10.27 14.86 -17.02
CA GLY A 290 -8.96 14.83 -17.63
C GLY A 290 -9.01 14.75 -19.15
N ASN A 291 -10.11 14.25 -19.74
CA ASN A 291 -10.21 13.82 -21.14
C ASN A 291 -9.10 12.82 -21.46
N ILE A 292 -8.98 11.79 -20.63
CA ILE A 292 -7.89 10.80 -20.65
C ILE A 292 -8.35 9.58 -21.47
N ALA A 293 -7.48 9.09 -22.35
CA ALA A 293 -7.78 7.90 -23.13
C ALA A 293 -7.83 6.63 -22.26
N ASP A 294 -8.66 5.64 -22.64
CA ASP A 294 -8.80 4.37 -21.92
C ASP A 294 -7.43 3.70 -21.68
N SER A 295 -6.58 3.68 -22.71
CA SER A 295 -5.24 3.07 -22.63
C SER A 295 -4.31 3.76 -21.61
N GLU A 296 -4.50 5.04 -21.33
CA GLU A 296 -3.74 5.76 -20.31
C GLU A 296 -4.34 5.49 -18.93
N MET A 297 -5.68 5.43 -18.79
CA MET A 297 -6.35 5.04 -17.57
C MET A 297 -5.91 3.62 -17.13
N GLU A 298 -5.90 2.67 -18.05
CA GLU A 298 -5.48 1.27 -17.82
C GLU A 298 -4.01 1.15 -17.42
N LYS A 299 -3.17 2.05 -17.89
CA LYS A 299 -1.73 2.06 -17.58
C LYS A 299 -1.40 2.70 -16.24
N VAL A 300 -2.21 3.70 -15.81
CA VAL A 300 -1.92 4.48 -14.60
C VAL A 300 -2.60 3.92 -13.37
N PHE A 301 -3.85 3.41 -13.50
CA PHE A 301 -4.73 3.12 -12.39
C PHE A 301 -5.07 1.65 -12.25
N ASN A 302 -5.48 1.27 -11.02
CA ASN A 302 -5.97 -0.06 -10.69
C ASN A 302 -7.38 -0.36 -11.25
N LEU A 303 -8.16 0.65 -11.59
CA LEU A 303 -9.53 0.59 -12.13
C LEU A 303 -10.49 -0.30 -11.33
N GLY A 304 -10.29 -0.39 -10.01
CA GLY A 304 -11.14 -1.16 -9.11
C GLY A 304 -10.64 -2.55 -8.75
N ILE A 305 -9.47 -2.96 -9.26
CA ILE A 305 -8.78 -4.20 -8.85
C ILE A 305 -7.43 -3.84 -8.25
N GLY A 306 -7.27 -4.04 -6.96
CA GLY A 306 -6.04 -3.65 -6.26
C GLY A 306 -5.03 -4.77 -6.05
N TYR A 307 -5.47 -6.01 -6.21
CA TYR A 307 -4.62 -7.20 -6.08
C TYR A 307 -5.13 -8.34 -6.96
N VAL A 308 -4.24 -9.23 -7.34
CA VAL A 308 -4.55 -10.39 -8.17
C VAL A 308 -3.96 -11.65 -7.54
N CYS A 309 -4.78 -12.71 -7.48
CA CYS A 309 -4.39 -14.07 -7.14
C CYS A 309 -4.63 -14.97 -8.36
N ILE A 310 -3.66 -15.78 -8.73
CA ILE A 310 -3.75 -16.70 -9.88
C ILE A 310 -3.66 -18.14 -9.37
N VAL A 311 -4.71 -18.92 -9.65
CA VAL A 311 -4.91 -20.26 -9.11
C VAL A 311 -5.47 -21.18 -10.20
N PRO A 312 -5.33 -22.53 -10.09
CA PRO A 312 -6.07 -23.46 -10.91
C PRO A 312 -7.57 -23.42 -10.58
N GLU A 313 -8.41 -23.90 -11.51
CA GLU A 313 -9.88 -23.83 -11.40
C GLU A 313 -10.44 -24.42 -10.11
N ASP A 314 -9.86 -25.49 -9.59
CA ASP A 314 -10.32 -26.19 -8.39
C ASP A 314 -10.05 -25.41 -7.08
N SER A 315 -9.19 -24.43 -7.11
CA SER A 315 -8.88 -23.55 -5.96
C SER A 315 -9.70 -22.24 -5.95
N VAL A 316 -10.44 -21.94 -7.03
CA VAL A 316 -11.18 -20.67 -7.19
C VAL A 316 -12.21 -20.46 -6.08
N SER A 317 -13.04 -21.47 -5.78
CA SER A 317 -14.09 -21.36 -4.76
C SER A 317 -13.52 -21.07 -3.37
N THR A 318 -12.38 -21.68 -3.02
CA THR A 318 -11.69 -21.42 -1.75
C THR A 318 -11.22 -19.97 -1.64
N VAL A 319 -10.65 -19.42 -2.73
CA VAL A 319 -10.23 -18.01 -2.76
C VAL A 319 -11.44 -17.08 -2.63
N GLU A 320 -12.54 -17.34 -3.33
CA GLU A 320 -13.76 -16.53 -3.25
C GLU A 320 -14.39 -16.57 -1.85
N GLU A 321 -14.43 -17.72 -1.19
CA GLU A 321 -14.92 -17.89 0.17
C GLU A 321 -14.09 -17.11 1.18
N VAL A 322 -12.76 -17.25 1.13
CA VAL A 322 -11.85 -16.49 2.04
C VAL A 322 -11.95 -14.97 1.80
N CYS A 323 -12.04 -14.53 0.54
CA CYS A 323 -12.26 -13.11 0.25
C CYS A 323 -13.56 -12.60 0.91
N ALA A 324 -14.65 -13.36 0.82
CA ALA A 324 -15.93 -12.98 1.43
C ALA A 324 -15.86 -12.91 2.96
N GLU A 325 -15.12 -13.81 3.62
CA GLU A 325 -14.87 -13.78 5.07
C GLU A 325 -14.13 -12.49 5.50
N HIS A 326 -13.26 -11.98 4.64
CA HIS A 326 -12.55 -10.72 4.83
C HIS A 326 -13.31 -9.48 4.32
N ASN A 327 -14.61 -9.61 3.99
CA ASN A 327 -15.43 -8.56 3.39
C ASN A 327 -14.81 -7.98 2.09
N ARG A 328 -14.15 -8.84 1.31
CA ARG A 328 -13.62 -8.52 -0.02
C ARG A 328 -14.43 -9.22 -1.09
N THR A 329 -14.54 -8.56 -2.24
CA THR A 329 -15.14 -9.17 -3.42
C THR A 329 -14.04 -9.69 -4.34
N ALA A 330 -14.12 -10.97 -4.67
CA ALA A 330 -13.28 -11.61 -5.67
C ALA A 330 -14.00 -11.65 -7.01
N PHE A 331 -13.31 -11.35 -8.10
CA PHE A 331 -13.84 -11.38 -9.45
C PHE A 331 -12.95 -12.28 -10.32
N ARG A 332 -13.57 -13.17 -11.08
CA ARG A 332 -12.87 -13.87 -12.16
C ARG A 332 -12.66 -12.88 -13.30
N ILE A 333 -11.45 -12.33 -13.40
CA ILE A 333 -11.14 -11.25 -14.35
C ILE A 333 -10.43 -11.74 -15.61
N GLY A 334 -10.03 -13.02 -15.65
CA GLY A 334 -9.32 -13.55 -16.82
C GLY A 334 -8.72 -14.92 -16.60
N GLU A 335 -7.84 -15.29 -17.50
CA GLU A 335 -7.16 -16.59 -17.51
C GLU A 335 -5.72 -16.49 -18.04
N ILE A 336 -4.91 -17.45 -17.67
CA ILE A 336 -3.57 -17.66 -18.24
C ILE A 336 -3.67 -18.56 -19.46
N THR A 337 -3.03 -18.17 -20.54
CA THR A 337 -3.02 -18.91 -21.81
C THR A 337 -1.59 -19.16 -22.28
N ASN A 338 -1.40 -20.10 -23.21
CA ASN A 338 -0.11 -20.19 -23.91
C ASN A 338 0.14 -18.91 -24.69
N GLY A 339 1.37 -18.40 -24.64
CA GLY A 339 1.67 -17.09 -25.23
C GLY A 339 3.13 -16.74 -25.36
N THR A 340 3.45 -15.48 -25.12
CA THR A 340 4.76 -14.89 -25.34
C THR A 340 5.22 -13.94 -24.22
N GLY A 341 4.60 -14.02 -23.04
CA GLY A 341 4.91 -13.17 -21.88
C GLY A 341 4.17 -11.84 -21.90
N ARG A 342 2.89 -11.82 -22.30
CA ARG A 342 2.10 -10.58 -22.41
C ARG A 342 0.88 -10.64 -21.50
N ALA A 343 0.50 -9.49 -20.97
CA ALA A 343 -0.79 -9.31 -20.30
C ALA A 343 -1.61 -8.30 -21.11
N VAL A 344 -2.85 -8.66 -21.44
CA VAL A 344 -3.71 -7.85 -22.33
C VAL A 344 -5.12 -7.77 -21.74
N LEU A 345 -5.66 -6.53 -21.70
CA LEU A 345 -7.08 -6.26 -21.43
C LEU A 345 -7.86 -6.32 -22.75
N GLN A 346 -8.93 -7.15 -22.78
CA GLN A 346 -9.80 -7.33 -23.97
C GLN A 346 -11.23 -6.88 -23.66
#